data_7ea2919ecad7018e0528af883d601945
#
_entry.id   7ea2919ecad7018e0528af883d601945
#
_cell.length_a   1.000
_cell.length_b   1.000
_cell.length_c   1.000
_cell.angle_alpha   90.00
_cell.angle_beta   90.00
_cell.angle_gamma   90.00
#
_symmetry.space_group_name_H-M   'P 1'
#
loop_
_entity.id
_entity.type
_entity.pdbx_description
1 polymer ?
#
loop_
_entity_poly.entity_id
_entity_poly.type
_entity_poly.pdbx_seq_one_letter_code
_entity_poly.pdbx_strand_id
1 'polypeptide(L)'
;MITIIYSTHKDEIYNNKFKQHLLQTVGVKDVQILEYVNHNQYSLSHVYNNGVIESIYDIVVCCHNDIKLEKNWGKKLLEDFSNNPEFGIIGKAGSCYFPESGVYWERMNLTMVGQVYHHPEGQKKWINRYSPKLPFLIPVVTIDGLFLSFDKTKIKHAFDETIGKFHFYDHLFCVPNYLDGIKIGVTSSFEITHESVGRPNQEFWESKEKFIEKWGSNLPLDLKPEYPYVPIIKTKPIKNVGKVAVIIPTKGNLELLFNCVDSLYEHCDKNMFDVFIADTGSTDEEKNKIKEKYLNYNINLIEYDYYNFAKINNDVVKNHIGKEYEFLLFCNNDIKILNNVIHEMVRILKLNSKVGIVGSRLHYEDNTLQ
;
A
#
# COMPACT_ATOMS: atom_id res chain seq x y z
N MET A 1 -10.63 -3.33 -23.71
CA MET A 1 -9.96 -2.58 -24.80
C MET A 1 -8.86 -1.73 -24.19
N ILE A 2 -7.64 -1.74 -24.75
CA ILE A 2 -6.47 -1.09 -24.16
C ILE A 2 -5.50 -0.64 -25.26
N THR A 3 -4.94 0.56 -25.11
CA THR A 3 -3.81 1.04 -25.92
C THR A 3 -2.54 0.95 -25.10
N ILE A 4 -1.47 0.36 -25.64
CA ILE A 4 -0.15 0.24 -25.01
C ILE A 4 0.83 1.08 -25.81
N ILE A 5 1.55 1.98 -25.14
CA ILE A 5 2.53 2.89 -25.71
C ILE A 5 3.88 2.61 -25.08
N TYR A 6 4.91 2.43 -25.87
CA TYR A 6 6.28 2.36 -25.38
C TYR A 6 7.27 3.03 -26.33
N SER A 7 8.31 3.58 -25.72
CA SER A 7 9.47 4.12 -26.43
C SER A 7 10.59 3.10 -26.44
N THR A 8 11.32 2.99 -27.54
CA THR A 8 12.43 2.06 -27.67
C THR A 8 13.59 2.65 -28.46
N HIS A 9 14.81 2.24 -28.14
CA HIS A 9 16.03 2.47 -28.92
C HIS A 9 16.68 1.16 -29.35
N LYS A 10 16.00 0.03 -29.08
CA LYS A 10 16.47 -1.32 -29.40
C LYS A 10 16.29 -1.65 -30.88
N ASP A 11 16.94 -2.70 -31.32
CA ASP A 11 16.77 -3.23 -32.66
C ASP A 11 15.39 -3.86 -32.90
N GLU A 12 15.07 -4.11 -34.15
CA GLU A 12 13.78 -4.65 -34.59
C GLU A 12 13.51 -6.04 -33.97
N ILE A 13 14.53 -6.87 -33.80
CA ILE A 13 14.41 -8.22 -33.23
C ILE A 13 13.93 -8.13 -31.79
N TYR A 14 14.53 -7.25 -31.01
CA TYR A 14 14.14 -7.02 -29.60
C TYR A 14 12.72 -6.48 -29.52
N ASN A 15 12.42 -5.47 -30.35
CA ASN A 15 11.11 -4.83 -30.37
C ASN A 15 10.00 -5.82 -30.75
N ASN A 16 10.23 -6.66 -31.75
CA ASN A 16 9.29 -7.71 -32.14
C ASN A 16 9.06 -8.73 -31.01
N LYS A 17 10.10 -9.12 -30.28
CA LYS A 17 9.97 -10.02 -29.10
C LYS A 17 9.15 -9.36 -27.99
N PHE A 18 9.41 -8.10 -27.69
CA PHE A 18 8.67 -7.36 -26.67
C PHE A 18 7.19 -7.20 -27.07
N LYS A 19 6.90 -6.81 -28.30
CA LYS A 19 5.54 -6.70 -28.83
C LYS A 19 4.78 -8.03 -28.77
N GLN A 20 5.43 -9.14 -29.15
CA GLN A 20 4.86 -10.48 -29.02
C GLN A 20 4.58 -10.83 -27.56
N HIS A 21 5.50 -10.51 -26.63
CA HIS A 21 5.30 -10.73 -25.21
C HIS A 21 4.04 -9.99 -24.70
N LEU A 22 3.87 -8.71 -25.07
CA LEU A 22 2.69 -7.93 -24.70
C LEU A 22 1.40 -8.60 -25.21
N LEU A 23 1.35 -8.97 -26.50
CA LEU A 23 0.18 -9.63 -27.10
C LEU A 23 -0.15 -10.98 -26.48
N GLN A 24 0.87 -11.77 -26.11
CA GLN A 24 0.68 -13.09 -25.50
C GLN A 24 0.22 -13.02 -24.03
N THR A 25 0.56 -11.93 -23.34
CA THR A 25 0.33 -11.82 -21.90
C THR A 25 -0.83 -10.90 -21.51
N VAL A 26 -1.26 -9.99 -22.38
CA VAL A 26 -2.29 -8.98 -22.06
C VAL A 26 -3.64 -9.58 -21.66
N GLY A 27 -4.05 -10.69 -22.26
CA GLY A 27 -5.28 -11.43 -21.89
C GLY A 27 -6.59 -10.79 -22.34
N VAL A 28 -6.53 -9.84 -23.29
CA VAL A 28 -7.70 -9.22 -23.95
C VAL A 28 -7.52 -9.24 -25.47
N LYS A 29 -8.61 -9.20 -26.23
CA LYS A 29 -8.55 -9.29 -27.70
C LYS A 29 -8.29 -7.94 -28.37
N ASP A 30 -8.90 -6.88 -27.84
CA ASP A 30 -8.87 -5.55 -28.43
C ASP A 30 -7.71 -4.75 -27.82
N VAL A 31 -6.57 -4.80 -28.50
CA VAL A 31 -5.31 -4.18 -28.10
C VAL A 31 -4.74 -3.38 -29.24
N GLN A 32 -4.43 -2.12 -28.99
CA GLN A 32 -3.58 -1.31 -29.85
C GLN A 32 -2.18 -1.22 -29.23
N ILE A 33 -1.14 -1.43 -30.03
CA ILE A 33 0.25 -1.23 -29.60
C ILE A 33 0.86 -0.13 -30.47
N LEU A 34 1.30 0.93 -29.81
CA LEU A 34 2.02 2.07 -30.39
C LEU A 34 3.48 2.00 -29.97
N GLU A 35 4.34 1.63 -30.91
CA GLU A 35 5.78 1.53 -30.74
C GLU A 35 6.45 2.77 -31.32
N TYR A 36 7.22 3.48 -30.50
CA TYR A 36 7.99 4.64 -30.95
C TYR A 36 9.49 4.34 -30.87
N VAL A 37 10.12 4.17 -32.04
CA VAL A 37 11.58 4.08 -32.12
C VAL A 37 12.16 5.46 -31.89
N ASN A 38 12.78 5.65 -30.74
CA ASN A 38 13.25 6.95 -30.25
C ASN A 38 14.72 6.84 -29.80
N HIS A 39 15.62 7.26 -30.65
CA HIS A 39 17.06 7.31 -30.36
C HIS A 39 17.45 8.59 -29.59
N ASN A 40 16.77 8.87 -28.48
CA ASN A 40 16.93 10.08 -27.64
C ASN A 40 16.65 11.41 -28.39
N GLN A 41 15.88 11.37 -29.50
CA GLN A 41 15.49 12.56 -30.25
C GLN A 41 14.44 13.37 -29.51
N TYR A 42 13.46 12.69 -28.92
CA TYR A 42 12.33 13.27 -28.21
C TYR A 42 12.32 12.86 -26.74
N SER A 43 11.68 13.67 -25.89
CA SER A 43 11.41 13.31 -24.49
C SER A 43 10.37 12.19 -24.41
N LEU A 44 10.34 11.43 -23.31
CA LEU A 44 9.28 10.45 -23.07
C LEU A 44 7.91 11.13 -22.97
N SER A 45 7.84 12.33 -22.37
CA SER A 45 6.62 13.12 -22.36
C SER A 45 6.06 13.35 -23.76
N HIS A 46 6.92 13.75 -24.71
CA HIS A 46 6.53 13.96 -26.11
C HIS A 46 6.03 12.67 -26.76
N VAL A 47 6.77 11.57 -26.58
CA VAL A 47 6.40 10.26 -27.13
C VAL A 47 5.03 9.81 -26.58
N TYR A 48 4.83 9.95 -25.29
CA TYR A 48 3.58 9.52 -24.67
C TYR A 48 2.40 10.42 -25.04
N ASN A 49 2.59 11.74 -25.16
CA ASN A 49 1.55 12.65 -25.66
C ASN A 49 1.09 12.28 -27.06
N ASN A 50 2.03 12.02 -27.98
CA ASN A 50 1.70 11.58 -29.33
C ASN A 50 0.95 10.25 -29.31
N GLY A 51 1.40 9.29 -28.50
CA GLY A 51 0.71 8.01 -28.36
C GLY A 51 -0.70 8.15 -27.77
N VAL A 52 -0.92 9.08 -26.84
CA VAL A 52 -2.27 9.38 -26.32
C VAL A 52 -3.18 9.94 -27.40
N ILE A 53 -2.67 10.83 -28.26
CA ILE A 53 -3.43 11.39 -29.40
C ILE A 53 -3.81 10.29 -30.40
N GLU A 54 -2.89 9.36 -30.68
CA GLU A 54 -3.12 8.24 -31.61
C GLU A 54 -3.91 7.08 -30.96
N SER A 55 -4.14 7.10 -29.65
CA SER A 55 -4.83 6.02 -28.93
C SER A 55 -6.30 5.94 -29.30
N ILE A 56 -6.76 4.76 -29.72
CA ILE A 56 -8.16 4.50 -30.06
C ILE A 56 -9.00 4.01 -28.87
N TYR A 57 -8.37 3.62 -27.76
CA TYR A 57 -9.05 3.16 -26.56
C TYR A 57 -8.86 4.12 -25.39
N ASP A 58 -9.81 4.14 -24.48
CA ASP A 58 -9.80 5.06 -23.34
C ASP A 58 -8.77 4.68 -22.27
N ILE A 59 -8.55 3.38 -22.07
CA ILE A 59 -7.50 2.91 -21.16
C ILE A 59 -6.18 2.85 -21.91
N VAL A 60 -5.25 3.68 -21.46
CA VAL A 60 -3.90 3.82 -22.02
C VAL A 60 -2.86 3.32 -21.02
N VAL A 61 -1.87 2.61 -21.52
CA VAL A 61 -0.71 2.15 -20.74
C VAL A 61 0.55 2.69 -21.38
N CYS A 62 1.31 3.48 -20.64
CA CYS A 62 2.67 3.89 -20.95
C CYS A 62 3.63 3.01 -20.14
N CYS A 63 4.57 2.33 -20.78
CA CYS A 63 5.47 1.43 -20.07
C CYS A 63 6.87 1.42 -20.68
N HIS A 64 7.85 0.98 -19.88
CA HIS A 64 9.19 0.71 -20.37
C HIS A 64 9.21 -0.52 -21.30
N ASN A 65 10.15 -0.59 -22.20
CA ASN A 65 10.32 -1.71 -23.12
C ASN A 65 11.18 -2.87 -22.55
N ASP A 66 11.70 -2.73 -21.35
CA ASP A 66 12.51 -3.71 -20.61
C ASP A 66 11.76 -4.32 -19.41
N ILE A 67 10.46 -4.54 -19.59
CA ILE A 67 9.62 -5.18 -18.59
C ILE A 67 9.06 -6.52 -19.07
N LYS A 68 8.78 -7.40 -18.13
CA LYS A 68 7.98 -8.62 -18.34
C LYS A 68 6.74 -8.59 -17.48
N LEU A 69 5.62 -8.82 -18.11
CA LEU A 69 4.29 -8.80 -17.49
C LEU A 69 3.75 -10.23 -17.38
N GLU A 70 3.07 -10.55 -16.29
CA GLU A 70 2.46 -11.86 -16.13
C GLU A 70 1.26 -12.06 -17.06
N LYS A 71 0.84 -13.30 -17.23
CA LYS A 71 -0.32 -13.64 -18.07
C LYS A 71 -1.61 -12.99 -17.56
N ASN A 72 -2.43 -12.47 -18.48
CA ASN A 72 -3.70 -11.78 -18.23
C ASN A 72 -3.58 -10.45 -17.46
N TRP A 73 -2.43 -9.80 -17.49
CA TRP A 73 -2.23 -8.52 -16.80
C TRP A 73 -3.18 -7.42 -17.27
N GLY A 74 -3.43 -7.32 -18.58
CA GLY A 74 -4.32 -6.30 -19.12
C GLY A 74 -5.78 -6.53 -18.77
N LYS A 75 -6.22 -7.81 -18.71
CA LYS A 75 -7.56 -8.15 -18.20
C LYS A 75 -7.71 -7.71 -16.74
N LYS A 76 -6.72 -8.02 -15.89
CA LYS A 76 -6.72 -7.63 -14.47
C LYS A 76 -6.70 -6.12 -14.29
N LEU A 77 -5.93 -5.40 -15.11
CA LEU A 77 -5.91 -3.94 -15.09
C LEU A 77 -7.27 -3.32 -15.46
N LEU A 78 -7.95 -3.86 -16.47
CA LEU A 78 -9.29 -3.39 -16.84
C LEU A 78 -10.32 -3.70 -15.75
N GLU A 79 -10.18 -4.84 -15.05
CA GLU A 79 -10.99 -5.16 -13.86
C GLU A 79 -10.71 -4.17 -12.72
N ASP A 80 -9.45 -3.77 -12.50
CA ASP A 80 -9.07 -2.76 -11.52
C ASP A 80 -9.75 -1.40 -11.79
N PHE A 81 -9.72 -0.91 -13.04
CA PHE A 81 -10.43 0.33 -13.43
C PHE A 81 -11.94 0.21 -13.32
N SER A 82 -12.51 -0.92 -13.73
CA SER A 82 -13.96 -1.15 -13.70
C SER A 82 -14.50 -1.25 -12.27
N ASN A 83 -13.74 -1.89 -11.38
CA ASN A 83 -14.13 -2.08 -9.98
C ASN A 83 -13.89 -0.83 -9.11
N ASN A 84 -13.03 0.08 -9.58
CA ASN A 84 -12.64 1.29 -8.86
C ASN A 84 -12.74 2.52 -9.80
N PRO A 85 -13.95 2.87 -10.24
CA PRO A 85 -14.15 3.90 -11.26
C PRO A 85 -13.74 5.31 -10.80
N GLU A 86 -13.48 5.51 -9.52
CA GLU A 86 -12.98 6.77 -8.98
C GLU A 86 -11.50 7.03 -9.27
N PHE A 87 -10.72 6.00 -9.60
CA PHE A 87 -9.32 6.15 -9.98
C PHE A 87 -9.19 6.52 -11.47
N GLY A 88 -8.35 7.52 -11.74
CA GLY A 88 -8.01 7.92 -13.11
C GLY A 88 -6.66 7.39 -13.56
N ILE A 89 -5.74 7.09 -12.62
CA ILE A 89 -4.37 6.64 -12.89
C ILE A 89 -4.08 5.41 -12.02
N ILE A 90 -3.48 4.37 -12.61
CA ILE A 90 -3.08 3.14 -11.89
C ILE A 90 -1.66 2.75 -12.30
N GLY A 91 -0.78 2.50 -11.30
CA GLY A 91 0.60 2.03 -11.50
C GLY A 91 0.92 0.75 -10.74
N LYS A 92 2.21 0.35 -10.77
CA LYS A 92 2.72 -0.85 -10.09
C LYS A 92 3.52 -0.56 -8.83
N ALA A 93 4.13 0.61 -8.77
CA ALA A 93 4.81 1.17 -7.60
C ALA A 93 4.54 2.66 -7.53
N GLY A 94 4.52 3.21 -6.34
CA GLY A 94 4.26 4.64 -6.13
C GLY A 94 4.48 5.03 -4.69
N SER A 95 4.20 6.28 -4.35
CA SER A 95 4.34 6.80 -3.00
C SER A 95 3.09 7.58 -2.57
N CYS A 96 2.67 7.38 -1.32
CA CYS A 96 1.62 8.18 -0.68
C CYS A 96 2.16 9.53 -0.16
N TYR A 97 3.45 9.77 -0.26
CA TYR A 97 4.11 11.00 0.13
C TYR A 97 5.10 11.46 -0.94
N PHE A 98 5.06 12.74 -1.30
CA PHE A 98 6.03 13.36 -2.19
C PHE A 98 6.71 14.51 -1.43
N PRO A 99 8.00 14.36 -1.04
CA PRO A 99 8.69 15.31 -0.18
C PRO A 99 9.05 16.61 -0.89
N GLU A 100 9.36 17.64 -0.11
CA GLU A 100 9.88 18.93 -0.61
C GLU A 100 11.20 18.78 -1.38
N SER A 101 11.98 17.75 -1.06
CA SER A 101 13.24 17.44 -1.77
C SER A 101 13.04 17.01 -3.22
N GLY A 102 11.81 16.66 -3.63
CA GLY A 102 11.50 16.12 -4.95
C GLY A 102 11.92 14.68 -5.17
N VAL A 103 12.39 13.96 -4.14
CA VAL A 103 12.85 12.56 -4.23
C VAL A 103 11.82 11.65 -3.55
N TYR A 104 10.83 11.18 -4.30
CA TYR A 104 9.65 10.46 -3.79
C TYR A 104 9.97 9.14 -3.07
N TRP A 105 11.15 8.56 -3.28
CA TRP A 105 11.61 7.36 -2.57
C TRP A 105 12.49 7.68 -1.33
N GLU A 106 12.64 8.93 -0.93
CA GLU A 106 13.47 9.35 0.22
C GLU A 106 13.04 8.64 1.51
N ARG A 107 11.73 8.39 1.66
CA ARG A 107 11.16 7.61 2.76
C ARG A 107 10.63 6.26 2.28
N MET A 108 11.41 5.55 1.47
CA MET A 108 11.00 4.35 0.74
C MET A 108 10.26 3.33 1.61
N ASN A 109 10.78 3.03 2.79
CA ASN A 109 10.20 2.02 3.68
C ASN A 109 8.88 2.46 4.36
N LEU A 110 8.53 3.74 4.30
CA LEU A 110 7.40 4.33 5.02
C LEU A 110 6.25 4.70 4.08
N THR A 111 6.58 5.19 2.89
CA THR A 111 5.62 5.85 2.02
C THR A 111 5.43 5.19 0.68
N MET A 112 6.38 4.36 0.25
CA MET A 112 6.25 3.63 -1.00
C MET A 112 5.33 2.42 -0.86
N VAL A 113 4.58 2.15 -1.93
CA VAL A 113 3.66 1.03 -2.05
C VAL A 113 3.86 0.31 -3.39
N GLY A 114 3.47 -0.96 -3.43
CA GLY A 114 3.57 -1.80 -4.62
C GLY A 114 4.67 -2.84 -4.53
N GLN A 115 4.88 -3.54 -5.63
CA GLN A 115 5.87 -4.61 -5.74
C GLN A 115 6.40 -4.66 -7.17
N VAL A 116 7.73 -4.72 -7.29
CA VAL A 116 8.43 -4.86 -8.57
C VAL A 116 9.50 -5.93 -8.44
N TYR A 117 9.46 -6.93 -9.30
CA TYR A 117 10.57 -7.86 -9.47
C TYR A 117 11.65 -7.22 -10.33
N HIS A 118 12.90 -7.48 -10.03
CA HIS A 118 14.05 -7.10 -10.85
C HIS A 118 14.80 -8.33 -11.31
N HIS A 119 15.20 -8.35 -12.58
CA HIS A 119 15.97 -9.43 -13.16
C HIS A 119 16.92 -8.91 -14.26
N PRO A 120 17.90 -8.05 -13.91
CA PRO A 120 18.90 -7.61 -14.86
C PRO A 120 19.72 -8.79 -15.39
N GLU A 121 20.23 -8.65 -16.59
CA GLU A 121 21.06 -9.67 -17.22
C GLU A 121 22.26 -10.09 -16.33
N GLY A 122 22.46 -11.38 -16.19
CA GLY A 122 23.53 -11.95 -15.37
C GLY A 122 23.29 -11.90 -13.85
N GLN A 123 22.16 -11.40 -13.38
CA GLN A 123 21.85 -11.31 -11.95
C GLN A 123 20.70 -12.26 -11.56
N LYS A 124 20.68 -12.66 -10.27
CA LYS A 124 19.52 -13.40 -9.73
C LYS A 124 18.32 -12.49 -9.64
N LYS A 125 17.14 -13.03 -9.93
CA LYS A 125 15.86 -12.31 -9.75
C LYS A 125 15.64 -12.01 -8.27
N TRP A 126 15.23 -10.77 -7.94
CA TRP A 126 14.79 -10.36 -6.60
C TRP A 126 13.50 -9.54 -6.68
N ILE A 127 12.89 -9.23 -5.54
CA ILE A 127 11.70 -8.40 -5.44
C ILE A 127 11.96 -7.21 -4.52
N ASN A 128 11.61 -6.01 -4.99
CA ASN A 128 11.39 -4.85 -4.14
C ASN A 128 9.93 -4.86 -3.70
N ARG A 129 9.71 -5.15 -2.44
CA ARG A 129 8.38 -5.20 -1.84
C ARG A 129 8.21 -4.01 -0.91
N TYR A 130 7.51 -2.97 -1.38
CA TYR A 130 7.24 -1.74 -0.62
C TYR A 130 5.97 -1.89 0.24
N SER A 131 5.03 -2.72 -0.17
CA SER A 131 3.81 -3.03 0.59
C SER A 131 3.41 -4.50 0.41
N PRO A 132 2.53 -5.04 1.28
CA PRO A 132 1.91 -6.35 1.06
C PRO A 132 1.15 -6.38 -0.28
N LYS A 133 0.93 -7.59 -0.82
CA LYS A 133 0.02 -7.80 -1.94
C LYS A 133 -1.41 -7.71 -1.41
N LEU A 134 -2.14 -6.68 -1.87
CA LEU A 134 -3.49 -6.40 -1.40
C LEU A 134 -4.50 -6.58 -2.56
N PRO A 135 -5.73 -7.02 -2.28
CA PRO A 135 -6.76 -7.26 -3.30
C PRO A 135 -7.48 -5.99 -3.75
N PHE A 136 -6.89 -4.80 -3.54
CA PHE A 136 -7.46 -3.50 -3.84
C PHE A 136 -6.35 -2.51 -4.21
N LEU A 137 -6.76 -1.40 -4.84
CA LEU A 137 -5.85 -0.30 -5.16
C LEU A 137 -5.44 0.45 -3.89
N ILE A 138 -4.16 0.74 -3.77
CA ILE A 138 -3.64 1.61 -2.71
C ILE A 138 -3.50 3.01 -3.29
N PRO A 139 -4.23 4.04 -2.78
CA PRO A 139 -4.05 5.41 -3.24
C PRO A 139 -2.64 5.92 -2.95
N VAL A 140 -2.17 6.76 -3.90
CA VAL A 140 -0.84 7.37 -3.86
C VAL A 140 -0.93 8.78 -4.44
N VAL A 141 0.09 9.60 -4.22
CA VAL A 141 0.22 10.94 -4.82
C VAL A 141 0.97 10.89 -6.16
N THR A 142 1.77 9.85 -6.36
CA THR A 142 2.55 9.62 -7.60
C THR A 142 2.87 8.15 -7.79
N ILE A 143 3.13 7.75 -9.02
CA ILE A 143 3.59 6.40 -9.38
C ILE A 143 4.90 6.46 -10.15
N ASP A 144 5.63 5.34 -10.14
CA ASP A 144 6.84 5.12 -10.95
C ASP A 144 6.47 4.89 -12.40
N GLY A 145 7.16 5.55 -13.31
CA GLY A 145 6.92 5.50 -14.74
C GLY A 145 7.19 4.16 -15.44
N LEU A 146 7.80 3.20 -14.73
CA LEU A 146 8.01 1.85 -15.23
C LEU A 146 6.75 1.24 -15.88
N PHE A 147 5.60 1.49 -15.25
CA PHE A 147 4.28 1.11 -15.73
C PHE A 147 3.25 2.12 -15.23
N LEU A 148 2.78 2.96 -16.12
CA LEU A 148 1.81 4.01 -15.86
C LEU A 148 0.60 3.78 -16.74
N SER A 149 -0.58 3.57 -16.16
CA SER A 149 -1.83 3.42 -16.90
C SER A 149 -2.88 4.41 -16.44
N PHE A 150 -3.75 4.84 -17.34
CA PHE A 150 -4.77 5.83 -17.05
C PHE A 150 -5.99 5.72 -17.97
N ASP A 151 -7.11 6.21 -17.48
CA ASP A 151 -8.31 6.48 -18.26
C ASP A 151 -8.18 7.90 -18.84
N LYS A 152 -7.88 8.00 -20.16
CA LYS A 152 -7.63 9.29 -20.82
C LYS A 152 -8.82 10.23 -20.76
N THR A 153 -10.03 9.73 -20.57
CA THR A 153 -11.24 10.55 -20.45
C THR A 153 -11.33 11.32 -19.13
N LYS A 154 -10.54 10.90 -18.13
CA LYS A 154 -10.49 11.52 -16.79
C LYS A 154 -9.31 12.44 -16.60
N ILE A 155 -8.25 12.29 -17.40
CA ILE A 155 -7.00 13.05 -17.27
C ILE A 155 -7.23 14.52 -17.60
N LYS A 156 -6.70 15.40 -16.79
CA LYS A 156 -6.80 16.86 -16.92
C LYS A 156 -5.53 17.51 -17.45
N HIS A 157 -4.39 16.88 -17.21
CA HIS A 157 -3.07 17.37 -17.64
C HIS A 157 -2.34 16.32 -18.46
N ALA A 158 -1.87 16.71 -19.64
CA ALA A 158 -0.98 15.90 -20.46
C ALA A 158 0.41 15.79 -19.84
N PHE A 159 1.28 14.95 -20.41
CA PHE A 159 2.68 14.90 -20.00
C PHE A 159 3.37 16.23 -20.31
N ASP A 160 4.12 16.77 -19.33
CA ASP A 160 4.84 18.03 -19.51
C ASP A 160 6.12 17.80 -20.31
N GLU A 161 6.21 18.43 -21.48
CA GLU A 161 7.35 18.31 -22.38
C GLU A 161 8.48 19.32 -22.11
N THR A 162 8.29 20.23 -21.13
CA THR A 162 9.24 21.32 -20.87
C THR A 162 10.40 20.90 -19.97
N ILE A 163 10.28 19.77 -19.26
CA ILE A 163 11.25 19.30 -18.27
C ILE A 163 11.70 17.88 -18.57
N GLY A 164 13.03 17.68 -18.63
CA GLY A 164 13.66 16.38 -18.81
C GLY A 164 13.41 15.72 -20.15
N LYS A 165 14.23 14.72 -20.48
CA LYS A 165 13.98 13.84 -21.63
C LYS A 165 13.47 12.49 -21.16
N PHE A 166 14.12 11.91 -20.14
CA PHE A 166 13.88 10.54 -19.70
C PHE A 166 13.43 10.44 -18.24
N HIS A 167 13.67 11.48 -17.42
CA HIS A 167 13.36 11.48 -16.00
C HIS A 167 12.23 12.45 -15.67
N PHE A 168 11.51 12.20 -14.57
CA PHE A 168 10.42 13.01 -14.03
C PHE A 168 9.14 13.10 -14.87
N TYR A 169 9.06 12.50 -16.06
CA TYR A 169 7.84 12.53 -16.88
C TYR A 169 6.62 11.96 -16.13
N ASP A 170 6.84 10.96 -15.29
CA ASP A 170 5.84 10.31 -14.45
C ASP A 170 5.32 11.25 -13.36
N HIS A 171 6.21 11.94 -12.65
CA HIS A 171 5.83 12.91 -11.62
C HIS A 171 5.22 14.17 -12.23
N LEU A 172 5.74 14.62 -13.37
CA LEU A 172 5.21 15.75 -14.14
C LEU A 172 3.80 15.48 -14.70
N PHE A 173 3.44 14.21 -14.84
CA PHE A 173 2.09 13.79 -15.20
C PHE A 173 1.22 13.56 -13.94
N CYS A 174 1.74 12.88 -12.93
CA CYS A 174 0.97 12.52 -11.74
C CYS A 174 0.62 13.71 -10.87
N VAL A 175 1.59 14.57 -10.55
CA VAL A 175 1.42 15.66 -9.59
C VAL A 175 0.31 16.65 -10.00
N PRO A 176 0.29 17.22 -11.21
CA PRO A 176 -0.78 18.14 -11.60
C PRO A 176 -2.16 17.46 -11.65
N ASN A 177 -2.23 16.22 -12.14
CA ASN A 177 -3.48 15.48 -12.15
C ASN A 177 -3.98 15.18 -10.74
N TYR A 178 -3.08 14.83 -9.80
CA TYR A 178 -3.42 14.63 -8.39
C TYR A 178 -3.96 15.90 -7.74
N LEU A 179 -3.29 17.04 -7.94
CA LEU A 179 -3.71 18.35 -7.40
C LEU A 179 -5.09 18.76 -7.92
N ASP A 180 -5.43 18.38 -9.15
CA ASP A 180 -6.75 18.61 -9.73
C ASP A 180 -7.78 17.51 -9.39
N GLY A 181 -7.49 16.67 -8.41
CA GLY A 181 -8.40 15.72 -7.82
C GLY A 181 -8.52 14.38 -8.54
N ILE A 182 -7.62 14.05 -9.47
CA ILE A 182 -7.56 12.71 -10.07
C ILE A 182 -6.97 11.74 -9.05
N LYS A 183 -7.72 10.71 -8.68
CA LYS A 183 -7.22 9.66 -7.80
C LYS A 183 -6.22 8.78 -8.54
N ILE A 184 -5.07 8.57 -7.90
CA ILE A 184 -3.97 7.73 -8.37
C ILE A 184 -3.86 6.52 -7.47
N GLY A 185 -3.69 5.33 -8.03
CA GLY A 185 -3.60 4.09 -7.26
C GLY A 185 -2.47 3.17 -7.71
N VAL A 186 -2.06 2.29 -6.82
CA VAL A 186 -1.11 1.20 -7.09
C VAL A 186 -1.83 -0.13 -6.98
N THR A 187 -1.70 -0.96 -8.02
CA THR A 187 -2.29 -2.30 -8.05
C THR A 187 -1.26 -3.39 -7.75
N SER A 188 -1.72 -4.43 -7.04
CA SER A 188 -1.01 -5.71 -6.90
C SER A 188 -1.72 -6.89 -7.58
N SER A 189 -2.71 -6.62 -8.44
CA SER A 189 -3.50 -7.65 -9.14
C SER A 189 -2.67 -8.51 -10.10
N PHE A 190 -1.55 -7.98 -10.63
CA PHE A 190 -0.61 -8.71 -11.48
C PHE A 190 0.85 -8.41 -11.13
N GLU A 191 1.77 -9.26 -11.57
CA GLU A 191 3.21 -9.11 -11.35
C GLU A 191 3.89 -8.43 -12.54
N ILE A 192 4.94 -7.65 -12.22
CA ILE A 192 5.84 -7.03 -13.21
C ILE A 192 7.29 -7.35 -12.85
N THR A 193 8.10 -7.66 -13.87
CA THR A 193 9.55 -7.82 -13.73
C THR A 193 10.25 -6.77 -14.58
N HIS A 194 11.12 -5.96 -13.98
CA HIS A 194 11.98 -5.00 -14.64
C HIS A 194 13.33 -5.66 -14.95
N GLU A 195 13.77 -5.63 -16.18
CA GLU A 195 15.01 -6.26 -16.63
C GLU A 195 16.24 -5.37 -16.45
N SER A 196 16.05 -4.17 -15.90
CA SER A 196 17.15 -3.26 -15.52
C SER A 196 17.00 -2.74 -14.09
N VAL A 197 17.95 -1.94 -13.66
CA VAL A 197 17.90 -1.17 -12.39
C VAL A 197 18.18 0.29 -12.74
N GLY A 198 17.19 1.14 -12.53
CA GLY A 198 17.35 2.58 -12.68
C GLY A 198 18.42 3.12 -11.72
N ARG A 199 19.26 4.03 -12.22
CA ARG A 199 20.20 4.80 -11.39
C ARG A 199 20.03 6.27 -11.70
N PRO A 200 19.89 7.14 -10.69
CA PRO A 200 19.93 8.59 -10.87
C PRO A 200 21.23 8.98 -11.59
N ASN A 201 21.12 9.77 -12.62
CA ASN A 201 22.23 10.36 -13.37
C ASN A 201 22.15 11.90 -13.27
N GLN A 202 23.01 12.62 -13.98
CA GLN A 202 23.00 14.08 -13.96
C GLN A 202 21.68 14.65 -14.47
N GLU A 203 21.11 14.09 -15.55
CA GLU A 203 19.82 14.52 -16.09
C GLU A 203 18.68 14.37 -15.08
N PHE A 204 18.71 13.31 -14.24
CA PHE A 204 17.75 13.13 -13.17
C PHE A 204 17.78 14.31 -12.18
N TRP A 205 18.98 14.69 -11.73
CA TRP A 205 19.12 15.80 -10.77
C TRP A 205 18.73 17.16 -11.36
N GLU A 206 19.10 17.41 -12.61
CA GLU A 206 18.69 18.64 -13.34
C GLU A 206 17.16 18.69 -13.53
N SER A 207 16.55 17.56 -13.87
CA SER A 207 15.08 17.46 -14.00
C SER A 207 14.37 17.66 -12.67
N LYS A 208 14.95 17.13 -11.58
CA LYS A 208 14.45 17.32 -10.21
C LYS A 208 14.44 18.81 -9.84
N GLU A 209 15.53 19.54 -10.07
CA GLU A 209 15.58 20.98 -9.75
C GLU A 209 14.51 21.78 -10.51
N LYS A 210 14.34 21.51 -11.81
CA LYS A 210 13.29 22.14 -12.62
C LYS A 210 11.89 21.77 -12.16
N PHE A 211 11.69 20.51 -11.73
CA PHE A 211 10.43 20.07 -11.15
C PHE A 211 10.12 20.82 -9.86
N ILE A 212 11.11 20.99 -8.96
CA ILE A 212 10.96 21.76 -7.72
C ILE A 212 10.69 23.23 -8.03
N GLU A 213 11.38 23.83 -9.00
CA GLU A 213 11.12 25.20 -9.42
C GLU A 213 9.66 25.41 -9.85
N LYS A 214 9.09 24.42 -10.55
CA LYS A 214 7.73 24.50 -11.07
C LYS A 214 6.66 24.12 -10.05
N TRP A 215 6.90 23.06 -9.27
CA TRP A 215 5.89 22.43 -8.39
C TRP A 215 6.22 22.49 -6.90
N GLY A 216 7.40 22.99 -6.51
CA GLY A 216 7.87 22.98 -5.11
C GLY A 216 6.95 23.70 -4.14
N SER A 217 6.23 24.75 -4.57
CA SER A 217 5.26 25.44 -3.72
C SER A 217 4.05 24.57 -3.34
N ASN A 218 3.82 23.45 -4.04
CA ASN A 218 2.75 22.50 -3.76
C ASN A 218 3.23 21.31 -2.90
N LEU A 219 4.55 21.24 -2.62
CA LEU A 219 5.14 20.18 -1.83
C LEU A 219 5.25 20.57 -0.33
N PRO A 220 5.25 19.62 0.59
CA PRO A 220 5.09 18.19 0.35
C PRO A 220 3.64 17.83 0.00
N LEU A 221 3.45 16.83 -0.86
CA LEU A 221 2.18 16.18 -1.02
C LEU A 221 2.13 14.99 -0.05
N ASP A 222 1.17 15.02 0.85
CA ASP A 222 0.98 13.97 1.84
C ASP A 222 -0.47 13.51 1.76
N LEU A 223 -0.65 12.31 1.25
CA LEU A 223 -1.96 11.68 1.21
C LEU A 223 -2.38 11.29 2.62
N LYS A 224 -1.75 11.85 3.68
CA LYS A 224 -2.00 11.44 5.07
C LYS A 224 -2.93 10.23 5.04
N PRO A 225 -2.46 8.99 4.97
CA PRO A 225 -3.39 7.91 5.10
C PRO A 225 -4.12 8.24 6.40
N GLU A 226 -5.45 8.34 6.37
CA GLU A 226 -6.21 8.12 7.59
C GLU A 226 -5.71 6.78 8.08
N TYR A 227 -4.72 6.83 8.95
CA TYR A 227 -4.06 5.63 9.46
C TYR A 227 -5.10 4.84 10.25
N PRO A 228 -5.14 3.60 9.99
CA PRO A 228 -4.38 2.82 9.04
C PRO A 228 -5.12 2.70 7.72
N TYR A 229 -4.38 2.45 6.68
CA TYR A 229 -4.88 2.03 5.38
C TYR A 229 -5.67 0.72 5.51
N VAL A 230 -6.79 0.83 6.16
CA VAL A 230 -7.86 -0.14 6.03
C VAL A 230 -8.68 0.41 4.88
N PRO A 231 -8.68 -0.24 3.72
CA PRO A 231 -9.69 0.09 2.75
C PRO A 231 -11.00 -0.01 3.52
N ILE A 232 -11.82 1.02 3.42
CA ILE A 232 -13.24 0.84 3.65
C ILE A 232 -13.67 -0.08 2.50
N ILE A 233 -13.32 -1.35 2.61
CA ILE A 233 -13.99 -2.35 1.81
C ILE A 233 -15.42 -2.22 2.31
N LYS A 234 -16.32 -1.69 1.47
CA LYS A 234 -17.77 -1.84 1.66
C LYS A 234 -18.07 -3.32 1.49
N THR A 235 -17.49 -4.15 2.36
CA THR A 235 -17.82 -5.55 2.49
C THR A 235 -19.16 -5.60 3.18
N LYS A 236 -20.04 -6.43 2.66
CA LYS A 236 -21.25 -6.80 3.39
C LYS A 236 -20.83 -7.10 4.83
N PRO A 237 -21.48 -6.50 5.83
CA PRO A 237 -21.12 -6.76 7.22
C PRO A 237 -21.10 -8.28 7.43
N ILE A 238 -20.02 -8.80 8.00
CA ILE A 238 -19.94 -10.21 8.35
C ILE A 238 -20.97 -10.41 9.44
N LYS A 239 -22.05 -11.13 9.12
CA LYS A 239 -23.02 -11.56 10.12
C LYS A 239 -22.33 -12.58 11.03
N ASN A 240 -22.41 -12.38 12.33
CA ASN A 240 -21.76 -13.17 13.39
C ASN A 240 -20.23 -13.06 13.37
N VAL A 241 -19.76 -11.90 13.74
CA VAL A 241 -18.35 -11.69 14.13
C VAL A 241 -18.16 -12.39 15.48
N GLY A 242 -17.35 -13.43 15.56
CA GLY A 242 -17.09 -14.15 16.81
C GLY A 242 -16.41 -13.22 17.84
N LYS A 243 -16.59 -13.56 19.12
CA LYS A 243 -16.04 -12.79 20.24
C LYS A 243 -14.52 -12.96 20.32
N VAL A 244 -13.80 -11.90 20.67
CA VAL A 244 -12.34 -11.86 20.78
C VAL A 244 -11.95 -11.72 22.27
N ALA A 245 -11.07 -12.59 22.76
CA ALA A 245 -10.40 -12.38 24.02
C ALA A 245 -9.10 -11.58 23.79
N VAL A 246 -9.01 -10.36 24.32
CA VAL A 246 -7.81 -9.53 24.25
C VAL A 246 -6.99 -9.74 25.54
N ILE A 247 -5.81 -10.32 25.42
CA ILE A 247 -4.94 -10.67 26.54
C ILE A 247 -3.81 -9.66 26.63
N ILE A 248 -3.70 -8.97 27.76
CA ILE A 248 -2.72 -7.90 27.99
C ILE A 248 -1.88 -8.23 29.24
N PRO A 249 -0.70 -8.85 29.10
CA PRO A 249 0.24 -8.97 30.21
C PRO A 249 0.75 -7.59 30.62
N THR A 250 0.77 -7.29 31.92
CA THR A 250 1.26 -6.02 32.43
C THR A 250 2.11 -6.19 33.68
N LYS A 251 3.04 -5.26 33.91
CA LYS A 251 3.86 -5.18 35.11
C LYS A 251 4.04 -3.71 35.51
N GLY A 252 3.16 -3.22 36.36
CA GLY A 252 3.15 -1.80 36.72
C GLY A 252 2.88 -0.91 35.53
N ASN A 253 3.28 0.37 35.58
CA ASN A 253 3.10 1.41 34.57
C ASN A 253 1.65 1.54 34.07
N LEU A 254 0.78 2.01 34.95
CA LEU A 254 -0.64 2.18 34.69
C LEU A 254 -0.92 3.13 33.52
N GLU A 255 -0.04 4.11 33.27
CA GLU A 255 -0.23 5.05 32.17
C GLU A 255 -0.21 4.35 30.81
N LEU A 256 0.77 3.48 30.57
CA LEU A 256 0.84 2.69 29.34
C LEU A 256 -0.36 1.75 29.22
N LEU A 257 -0.70 1.03 30.30
CA LEU A 257 -1.87 0.15 30.31
C LEU A 257 -3.16 0.91 29.99
N PHE A 258 -3.36 2.07 30.60
CA PHE A 258 -4.56 2.88 30.37
C PHE A 258 -4.61 3.40 28.95
N ASN A 259 -3.50 3.91 28.40
CA ASN A 259 -3.44 4.34 27.02
C ASN A 259 -3.77 3.19 26.04
N CYS A 260 -3.27 1.99 26.31
CA CYS A 260 -3.57 0.81 25.50
C CYS A 260 -5.05 0.44 25.55
N VAL A 261 -5.60 0.26 26.76
CA VAL A 261 -6.99 -0.17 26.95
C VAL A 261 -7.98 0.90 26.49
N ASP A 262 -7.75 2.18 26.82
CA ASP A 262 -8.59 3.29 26.40
C ASP A 262 -8.66 3.37 24.87
N SER A 263 -7.52 3.24 24.17
CA SER A 263 -7.48 3.26 22.73
C SER A 263 -8.21 2.07 22.07
N LEU A 264 -8.23 0.89 22.71
CA LEU A 264 -9.06 -0.24 22.27
C LEU A 264 -10.54 0.11 22.29
N TYR A 265 -11.03 0.67 23.41
CA TYR A 265 -12.44 1.04 23.56
C TYR A 265 -12.84 2.27 22.74
N GLU A 266 -11.89 3.15 22.41
CA GLU A 266 -12.11 4.30 21.54
C GLU A 266 -12.31 3.89 20.08
N HIS A 267 -11.51 2.93 19.59
CA HIS A 267 -11.43 2.62 18.17
C HIS A 267 -12.10 1.31 17.76
N CYS A 268 -12.36 0.39 18.70
CA CYS A 268 -12.96 -0.91 18.40
C CYS A 268 -14.38 -1.04 18.95
N ASP A 269 -15.22 -1.84 18.28
CA ASP A 269 -16.57 -2.14 18.79
C ASP A 269 -16.48 -2.97 20.07
N LYS A 270 -16.88 -2.37 21.20
CA LYS A 270 -16.85 -2.99 22.54
C LYS A 270 -17.66 -4.27 22.68
N ASN A 271 -18.59 -4.54 21.76
CA ASN A 271 -19.38 -5.76 21.80
C ASN A 271 -18.62 -6.95 21.17
N MET A 272 -17.51 -6.69 20.49
CA MET A 272 -16.71 -7.72 19.82
C MET A 272 -15.64 -8.35 20.73
N PHE A 273 -15.31 -7.75 21.87
CA PHE A 273 -14.19 -8.22 22.68
C PHE A 273 -14.39 -8.02 24.17
N ASP A 274 -13.69 -8.83 24.96
CA ASP A 274 -13.45 -8.62 26.38
C ASP A 274 -11.93 -8.56 26.60
N VAL A 275 -11.50 -7.82 27.64
CA VAL A 275 -10.09 -7.65 27.97
C VAL A 275 -9.73 -8.50 29.20
N PHE A 276 -8.61 -9.21 29.10
CA PHE A 276 -8.00 -9.99 30.16
C PHE A 276 -6.65 -9.37 30.50
N ILE A 277 -6.58 -8.61 31.58
CA ILE A 277 -5.35 -8.00 32.07
C ILE A 277 -4.65 -9.02 32.95
N ALA A 278 -3.50 -9.51 32.53
CA ALA A 278 -2.66 -10.43 33.30
C ALA A 278 -1.60 -9.62 34.03
N ASP A 279 -1.91 -9.28 35.30
CA ASP A 279 -1.07 -8.44 36.12
C ASP A 279 0.01 -9.25 36.87
N THR A 280 1.25 -8.76 36.80
CA THR A 280 2.41 -9.46 37.35
C THR A 280 3.21 -8.64 38.36
N GLY A 281 2.62 -7.64 38.98
CA GLY A 281 3.33 -6.89 40.02
C GLY A 281 2.82 -5.49 40.31
N SER A 282 1.58 -5.18 39.98
CA SER A 282 0.94 -3.94 40.41
C SER A 282 0.66 -4.01 41.94
N THR A 283 0.76 -2.87 42.59
CA THR A 283 0.36 -2.71 44.00
C THR A 283 -1.16 -2.81 44.15
N ASP A 284 -1.65 -3.06 45.35
CA ASP A 284 -3.10 -3.11 45.61
C ASP A 284 -3.79 -1.78 45.27
N GLU A 285 -3.12 -0.65 45.47
CA GLU A 285 -3.62 0.67 45.06
C GLU A 285 -3.76 0.77 43.54
N GLU A 286 -2.78 0.31 42.77
CA GLU A 286 -2.81 0.30 41.33
C GLU A 286 -3.91 -0.64 40.79
N LYS A 287 -4.06 -1.82 41.36
CA LYS A 287 -5.15 -2.75 41.01
C LYS A 287 -6.53 -2.15 41.28
N ASN A 288 -6.68 -1.43 42.40
CA ASN A 288 -7.94 -0.72 42.67
C ASN A 288 -8.21 0.37 41.63
N LYS A 289 -7.20 1.15 41.24
CA LYS A 289 -7.34 2.13 40.15
C LYS A 289 -7.78 1.49 38.83
N ILE A 290 -7.25 0.31 38.47
CA ILE A 290 -7.69 -0.43 37.29
C ILE A 290 -9.17 -0.81 37.42
N LYS A 291 -9.57 -1.39 38.54
CA LYS A 291 -10.95 -1.84 38.79
C LYS A 291 -11.94 -0.67 38.79
N GLU A 292 -11.60 0.44 39.42
CA GLU A 292 -12.43 1.65 39.45
C GLU A 292 -12.59 2.27 38.09
N LYS A 293 -11.48 2.46 37.35
CA LYS A 293 -11.49 3.08 36.02
C LYS A 293 -12.37 2.31 35.01
N TYR A 294 -12.34 1.00 35.08
CA TYR A 294 -13.01 0.14 34.13
C TYR A 294 -14.23 -0.61 34.67
N LEU A 295 -14.87 -0.06 35.69
CA LEU A 295 -16.02 -0.69 36.37
C LEU A 295 -17.18 -1.05 35.41
N ASN A 296 -17.37 -0.28 34.37
CA ASN A 296 -18.46 -0.46 33.38
C ASN A 296 -17.98 -1.12 32.06
N TYR A 297 -16.81 -1.74 32.08
CA TYR A 297 -16.21 -2.39 30.90
C TYR A 297 -16.03 -3.88 31.15
N ASN A 298 -16.02 -4.67 30.09
CA ASN A 298 -15.77 -6.10 30.18
C ASN A 298 -14.27 -6.39 30.34
N ILE A 299 -13.75 -6.17 31.57
CA ILE A 299 -12.35 -6.38 31.91
C ILE A 299 -12.22 -7.40 33.04
N ASN A 300 -11.33 -8.37 32.81
CA ASN A 300 -10.96 -9.38 33.76
C ASN A 300 -9.51 -9.13 34.24
N LEU A 301 -9.32 -8.81 35.51
CA LEU A 301 -7.99 -8.65 36.11
C LEU A 301 -7.56 -9.98 36.73
N ILE A 302 -6.47 -10.56 36.23
CA ILE A 302 -5.90 -11.84 36.65
C ILE A 302 -4.52 -11.57 37.23
N GLU A 303 -4.28 -12.03 38.45
CA GLU A 303 -3.05 -11.76 39.21
C GLU A 303 -2.07 -12.92 39.14
N TYR A 304 -0.79 -12.61 38.88
CA TYR A 304 0.31 -13.57 38.84
C TYR A 304 1.44 -13.12 39.76
N ASP A 305 2.04 -14.06 40.47
CA ASP A 305 3.22 -13.86 41.34
C ASP A 305 4.55 -14.02 40.60
N TYR A 306 4.52 -14.28 39.31
CA TYR A 306 5.69 -14.45 38.45
C TYR A 306 5.53 -13.73 37.14
N TYR A 307 6.64 -13.39 36.48
CA TYR A 307 6.66 -12.86 35.13
C TYR A 307 7.30 -13.86 34.16
N ASN A 308 6.51 -14.38 33.26
CA ASN A 308 6.97 -15.10 32.06
C ASN A 308 5.91 -14.92 30.98
N PHE A 309 6.24 -14.13 29.97
CA PHE A 309 5.31 -13.71 28.94
C PHE A 309 4.56 -14.88 28.29
N ALA A 310 5.29 -15.90 27.82
CA ALA A 310 4.69 -17.05 27.14
C ALA A 310 3.81 -17.88 28.09
N LYS A 311 4.30 -18.14 29.31
CA LYS A 311 3.57 -18.94 30.30
C LYS A 311 2.28 -18.25 30.75
N ILE A 312 2.32 -16.93 30.98
CA ILE A 312 1.14 -16.14 31.39
C ILE A 312 0.08 -16.14 30.29
N ASN A 313 0.46 -15.85 29.03
CA ASN A 313 -0.47 -15.89 27.93
C ASN A 313 -1.11 -17.29 27.77
N ASN A 314 -0.32 -18.35 27.86
CA ASN A 314 -0.83 -19.71 27.78
C ASN A 314 -1.76 -20.06 28.95
N ASP A 315 -1.45 -19.57 30.16
CA ASP A 315 -2.26 -19.80 31.35
C ASP A 315 -3.61 -19.09 31.25
N VAL A 316 -3.62 -17.83 30.82
CA VAL A 316 -4.88 -17.08 30.57
C VAL A 316 -5.75 -17.83 29.56
N VAL A 317 -5.19 -18.25 28.45
CA VAL A 317 -5.94 -18.99 27.41
C VAL A 317 -6.52 -20.29 27.97
N LYS A 318 -5.74 -21.04 28.75
CA LYS A 318 -6.13 -22.35 29.26
C LYS A 318 -7.17 -22.28 30.38
N ASN A 319 -7.02 -21.31 31.31
CA ASN A 319 -7.74 -21.31 32.55
C ASN A 319 -8.82 -20.22 32.67
N HIS A 320 -8.76 -19.16 31.81
CA HIS A 320 -9.66 -18.01 31.93
C HIS A 320 -10.46 -17.71 30.67
N ILE A 321 -10.10 -18.30 29.50
CA ILE A 321 -10.83 -18.08 28.24
C ILE A 321 -11.83 -19.22 28.02
N GLY A 322 -13.12 -18.87 27.94
CA GLY A 322 -14.19 -19.80 27.66
C GLY A 322 -14.38 -20.10 26.16
N LYS A 323 -15.23 -21.04 25.85
CA LYS A 323 -15.55 -21.47 24.46
C LYS A 323 -16.34 -20.43 23.66
N GLU A 324 -16.84 -19.39 24.29
CA GLU A 324 -17.53 -18.26 23.68
C GLU A 324 -16.59 -17.37 22.87
N TYR A 325 -15.28 -17.41 23.12
CA TYR A 325 -14.29 -16.68 22.38
C TYR A 325 -13.79 -17.49 21.17
N GLU A 326 -14.06 -16.98 19.98
CA GLU A 326 -13.62 -17.61 18.73
C GLU A 326 -12.19 -17.21 18.36
N PHE A 327 -11.74 -16.04 18.83
CA PHE A 327 -10.43 -15.46 18.51
C PHE A 327 -9.69 -15.00 19.76
N LEU A 328 -8.36 -15.02 19.68
CA LEU A 328 -7.44 -14.53 20.70
C LEU A 328 -6.60 -13.41 20.13
N LEU A 329 -6.49 -12.30 20.84
CA LEU A 329 -5.57 -11.21 20.54
C LEU A 329 -4.55 -11.07 21.67
N PHE A 330 -3.29 -11.37 21.39
CA PHE A 330 -2.18 -11.08 22.29
C PHE A 330 -1.69 -9.67 22.06
N CYS A 331 -1.73 -8.83 23.08
CA CYS A 331 -1.52 -7.41 23.00
C CYS A 331 -0.57 -6.94 24.08
N ASN A 332 0.50 -6.23 23.72
CA ASN A 332 1.35 -5.59 24.73
C ASN A 332 0.63 -4.40 25.36
N ASN A 333 1.01 -4.06 26.60
CA ASN A 333 0.41 -2.94 27.33
C ASN A 333 0.95 -1.55 26.93
N ASP A 334 1.98 -1.49 26.08
CA ASP A 334 2.68 -0.28 25.64
C ASP A 334 2.34 0.12 24.20
N ILE A 335 1.23 -0.36 23.64
CA ILE A 335 0.76 0.00 22.32
C ILE A 335 -0.46 0.91 22.40
N LYS A 336 -0.66 1.71 21.37
CA LYS A 336 -1.86 2.52 21.14
C LYS A 336 -2.58 2.05 19.88
N ILE A 337 -3.84 1.72 20.02
CA ILE A 337 -4.70 1.35 18.90
C ILE A 337 -5.15 2.61 18.18
N LEU A 338 -5.04 2.65 16.86
CA LEU A 338 -5.35 3.83 16.07
C LEU A 338 -6.62 3.68 15.22
N ASN A 339 -7.23 2.48 15.20
CA ASN A 339 -8.44 2.19 14.41
C ASN A 339 -9.12 0.88 14.84
N ASN A 340 -10.18 0.48 14.13
CA ASN A 340 -10.92 -0.76 14.40
C ASN A 340 -10.15 -2.03 13.99
N VAL A 341 -8.95 -2.22 14.57
CA VAL A 341 -8.04 -3.32 14.26
C VAL A 341 -8.65 -4.70 14.52
N ILE A 342 -9.46 -4.84 15.57
CA ILE A 342 -10.11 -6.11 15.94
C ILE A 342 -11.03 -6.57 14.81
N HIS A 343 -11.89 -5.70 14.31
CA HIS A 343 -12.79 -6.03 13.21
C HIS A 343 -12.02 -6.47 11.96
N GLU A 344 -10.94 -5.77 11.60
CA GLU A 344 -10.17 -6.09 10.41
C GLU A 344 -9.40 -7.41 10.53
N MET A 345 -8.79 -7.69 11.68
CA MET A 345 -8.13 -8.97 11.92
C MET A 345 -9.10 -10.14 11.85
N VAL A 346 -10.25 -10.03 12.51
CA VAL A 346 -11.30 -11.05 12.47
C VAL A 346 -11.83 -11.25 11.05
N ARG A 347 -12.01 -10.15 10.30
CA ARG A 347 -12.43 -10.21 8.90
C ARG A 347 -11.46 -11.03 8.04
N ILE A 348 -10.15 -10.78 8.18
CA ILE A 348 -9.12 -11.53 7.43
C ILE A 348 -9.16 -13.02 7.77
N LEU A 349 -9.25 -13.36 9.06
CA LEU A 349 -9.33 -14.74 9.53
C LEU A 349 -10.57 -15.45 9.01
N LYS A 350 -11.73 -14.79 9.01
CA LYS A 350 -13.00 -15.38 8.52
C LYS A 350 -13.08 -15.52 7.01
N LEU A 351 -12.51 -14.58 6.26
CA LEU A 351 -12.57 -14.61 4.79
C LEU A 351 -11.53 -15.55 4.17
N ASN A 352 -10.54 -15.99 4.92
CA ASN A 352 -9.48 -16.85 4.41
C ASN A 352 -9.19 -18.03 5.34
N SER A 353 -9.82 -19.17 5.06
CA SER A 353 -9.70 -20.40 5.85
C SER A 353 -8.26 -20.96 5.95
N LYS A 354 -7.32 -20.48 5.13
CA LYS A 354 -5.92 -20.88 5.19
C LYS A 354 -5.08 -19.98 6.11
N VAL A 355 -5.64 -18.87 6.60
CA VAL A 355 -4.99 -17.96 7.53
C VAL A 355 -5.37 -18.35 8.94
N GLY A 356 -4.39 -18.78 9.75
CA GLY A 356 -4.59 -19.11 11.17
C GLY A 356 -4.11 -18.01 12.12
N ILE A 357 -3.24 -17.10 11.66
CA ILE A 357 -2.68 -16.01 12.46
C ILE A 357 -2.61 -14.75 11.61
N VAL A 358 -2.97 -13.62 12.21
CA VAL A 358 -2.92 -12.29 11.60
C VAL A 358 -2.22 -11.34 12.58
N GLY A 359 -1.31 -10.50 12.09
CA GLY A 359 -0.66 -9.45 12.87
C GLY A 359 -1.00 -8.06 12.33
N SER A 360 -1.04 -7.07 13.21
CA SER A 360 -1.14 -5.67 12.81
C SER A 360 0.21 -5.12 12.37
N ARG A 361 0.17 -4.06 11.60
CA ARG A 361 1.34 -3.24 11.33
C ARG A 361 1.61 -2.37 12.54
N LEU A 362 2.85 -2.38 13.03
CA LEU A 362 3.27 -1.57 14.18
C LEU A 362 4.11 -0.39 13.71
N HIS A 363 3.93 0.75 14.38
CA HIS A 363 4.66 2.00 14.15
C HIS A 363 5.14 2.55 15.49
N TYR A 364 6.29 3.21 15.45
CA TYR A 364 6.74 4.08 16.54
C TYR A 364 5.93 5.39 16.54
N GLU A 365 6.06 6.19 17.60
CA GLU A 365 5.37 7.49 17.72
C GLU A 365 5.71 8.48 16.61
N ASP A 366 6.89 8.36 16.01
CA ASP A 366 7.35 9.14 14.86
C ASP A 366 6.84 8.63 13.51
N ASN A 367 5.90 7.64 13.54
CA ASN A 367 5.35 6.92 12.39
C ASN A 367 6.35 6.06 11.61
N THR A 368 7.55 5.83 12.11
CA THR A 368 8.44 4.83 11.53
C THR A 368 7.92 3.41 11.80
N LEU A 369 8.19 2.47 10.89
CA LEU A 369 7.83 1.05 11.09
C LEU A 369 8.72 0.42 12.17
N GLN A 370 8.07 -0.34 13.05
CA GLN A 370 8.75 -1.18 14.02
C GLN A 370 9.24 -2.48 13.37
#